data_96f85566bf3cda85b7f876993d83bf3e
#
_entry.id   96f85566bf3cda85b7f876993d83bf3e
#
_cell.length_a   1.000
_cell.length_b   1.000
_cell.length_c   1.000
_cell.angle_alpha   90.00
_cell.angle_beta   90.00
_cell.angle_gamma   90.00
#
_symmetry.space_group_name_H-M   'P 1'
#
loop_
_entity.id
_entity.type
_entity.pdbx_description
1 polymer ?
#
loop_
_entity_poly.entity_id
_entity_poly.type
_entity_poly.pdbx_seq_one_letter_code
_entity_poly.pdbx_strand_id
1 'polypeptide(L)'
;NIEDIKPGLSATLESGERCQVIVPPACERDTVSITIRKPSKVQIPHQSYIDAGFYNRVTGEEKTETHDEELIALYNTKNIPLFMEKCVEYGKTLAVAGETSTEKTTYMKMLIGYIPVHLRISTIEDNPEITFFIHKNYVHLFYPSESSDEKG
;
A
#
# COMPACT_ATOMS: atom_id res chain seq x y z
N ASN A 1 -15.01 2.81 32.02
CA ASN A 1 -13.73 2.17 31.70
C ASN A 1 -13.65 1.97 30.20
N ILE A 2 -12.79 2.76 29.57
CA ILE A 2 -12.51 2.73 28.12
C ILE A 2 -11.35 1.73 27.91
N GLU A 3 -11.43 0.54 28.50
CA GLU A 3 -10.30 -0.37 28.55
C GLU A 3 -10.22 -1.38 27.39
N ASP A 4 -11.17 -1.43 26.47
CA ASP A 4 -11.13 -2.39 25.36
C ASP A 4 -11.71 -1.83 24.05
N ILE A 5 -11.31 -0.64 23.65
CA ILE A 5 -11.58 -0.24 22.26
C ILE A 5 -10.61 -1.01 21.37
N LYS A 6 -11.08 -2.11 20.82
CA LYS A 6 -10.38 -2.75 19.69
C LYS A 6 -10.36 -1.71 18.56
N PRO A 7 -9.20 -1.18 18.19
CA PRO A 7 -9.14 -0.08 17.23
C PRO A 7 -9.49 -0.51 15.81
N GLY A 8 -9.77 -1.78 15.60
CA GLY A 8 -10.20 -2.35 14.33
C GLY A 8 -11.48 -3.17 14.47
N LEU A 9 -12.47 -2.88 13.63
CA LEU A 9 -13.73 -3.60 13.51
C LEU A 9 -13.88 -4.15 12.10
N SER A 10 -14.13 -5.46 11.99
CA SER A 10 -14.59 -6.08 10.74
C SER A 10 -16.06 -6.47 10.90
N ALA A 11 -16.89 -6.03 9.98
CA ALA A 11 -18.33 -6.28 10.00
C ALA A 11 -18.85 -6.61 8.59
N THR A 12 -20.05 -7.17 8.54
CA THR A 12 -20.81 -7.32 7.29
C THR A 12 -22.04 -6.45 7.40
N LEU A 13 -22.27 -5.57 6.43
CA LEU A 13 -23.47 -4.76 6.35
C LEU A 13 -24.67 -5.62 6.00
N GLU A 14 -25.89 -5.16 6.33
CA GLU A 14 -27.13 -5.89 6.01
C GLU A 14 -27.27 -6.18 4.51
N SER A 15 -26.74 -5.30 3.66
CA SER A 15 -26.69 -5.46 2.20
C SER A 15 -25.63 -6.44 1.69
N GLY A 16 -24.81 -7.02 2.59
CA GLY A 16 -23.85 -8.08 2.31
C GLY A 16 -22.42 -7.61 2.03
N GLU A 17 -22.14 -6.31 2.02
CA GLU A 17 -20.79 -5.78 1.89
C GLU A 17 -19.97 -6.04 3.16
N ARG A 18 -18.71 -6.42 2.97
CA ARG A 18 -17.75 -6.53 4.08
C ARG A 18 -17.13 -5.15 4.33
N CYS A 19 -17.18 -4.71 5.56
CA CYS A 19 -16.64 -3.42 6.00
C CYS A 19 -15.53 -3.65 7.02
N GLN A 20 -14.44 -2.91 6.88
CA GLN A 20 -13.39 -2.80 7.89
C GLN A 20 -13.24 -1.34 8.27
N VAL A 21 -13.32 -1.07 9.56
CA VAL A 21 -13.17 0.25 10.14
C VAL A 21 -11.97 0.21 11.08
N ILE A 22 -11.09 1.19 10.97
CA ILE A 22 -9.93 1.37 11.85
C ILE A 22 -10.04 2.78 12.44
N VAL A 23 -9.90 2.87 13.75
CA VAL A 23 -9.99 4.11 14.53
C VAL A 23 -8.71 4.30 15.36
N PRO A 24 -8.42 5.51 15.85
CA PRO A 24 -7.32 5.72 16.79
C PRO A 24 -7.41 4.77 18.00
N PRO A 25 -6.27 4.29 18.52
CA PRO A 25 -4.90 4.67 18.20
C PRO A 25 -4.26 3.94 17.02
N ALA A 26 -4.95 2.97 16.36
CA ALA A 26 -4.39 2.23 15.23
C ALA A 26 -4.37 3.01 13.90
N CYS A 27 -4.89 4.22 13.88
CA CYS A 27 -4.68 5.20 12.81
C CYS A 27 -4.49 6.60 13.42
N GLU A 28 -4.23 7.57 12.57
CA GLU A 28 -3.99 8.95 12.96
C GLU A 28 -5.19 9.53 13.74
N ARG A 29 -4.91 10.42 14.70
CA ARG A 29 -5.94 11.12 15.48
C ARG A 29 -6.90 11.87 14.56
N ASP A 30 -8.16 11.93 14.97
CA ASP A 30 -9.25 12.58 14.23
C ASP A 30 -9.52 11.98 12.83
N THR A 31 -9.01 10.78 12.60
CA THR A 31 -9.16 10.05 11.33
C THR A 31 -9.87 8.72 11.57
N VAL A 32 -10.67 8.30 10.59
CA VAL A 32 -11.28 6.97 10.54
C VAL A 32 -10.97 6.37 9.17
N SER A 33 -10.33 5.21 9.15
CA SER A 33 -10.13 4.45 7.91
C SER A 33 -11.28 3.48 7.70
N ILE A 34 -12.00 3.62 6.59
CA ILE A 34 -13.10 2.73 6.23
C ILE A 34 -12.78 2.07 4.88
N THR A 35 -12.84 0.74 4.86
CA THR A 35 -12.71 -0.06 3.64
C THR A 35 -13.96 -0.90 3.45
N ILE A 36 -14.64 -0.76 2.32
CA ILE A 36 -15.85 -1.49 1.99
C ILE A 36 -15.58 -2.36 0.76
N ARG A 37 -15.80 -3.66 0.89
CA ARG A 37 -15.70 -4.63 -0.19
C ARG A 37 -17.09 -5.10 -0.61
N LYS A 38 -17.49 -4.76 -1.82
CA LYS A 38 -18.73 -5.25 -2.42
C LYS A 38 -18.52 -6.66 -2.96
N PRO A 39 -19.30 -7.66 -2.50
CA PRO A 39 -19.31 -8.96 -3.14
C PRO A 39 -19.94 -8.84 -4.53
N SER A 40 -19.47 -9.66 -5.47
CA SER A 40 -20.16 -9.79 -6.74
C SER A 40 -21.55 -10.40 -6.52
N LYS A 41 -22.58 -9.76 -7.04
CA LYS A 41 -23.96 -10.29 -7.04
C LYS A 41 -24.25 -11.08 -8.31
N VAL A 42 -23.29 -11.17 -9.22
CA VAL A 42 -23.42 -11.85 -10.50
C VAL A 42 -22.40 -12.97 -10.57
N GLN A 43 -22.85 -14.14 -10.93
CA GLN A 43 -21.96 -15.24 -11.29
C GLN A 43 -21.37 -14.93 -12.67
N ILE A 44 -20.05 -14.71 -12.72
CA ILE A 44 -19.34 -14.48 -13.97
C ILE A 44 -19.19 -15.83 -14.69
N PRO A 45 -19.73 -15.98 -15.91
CA PRO A 45 -19.58 -17.22 -16.68
C PRO A 45 -18.11 -17.51 -16.97
N HIS A 46 -17.74 -18.78 -17.03
CA HIS A 46 -16.39 -19.20 -17.38
C HIS A 46 -15.93 -18.62 -18.73
N GLN A 47 -16.85 -18.52 -19.70
CA GLN A 47 -16.57 -17.93 -21.01
C GLN A 47 -16.02 -16.50 -20.90
N SER A 48 -16.52 -15.70 -19.98
CA SER A 48 -16.01 -14.32 -19.78
C SER A 48 -14.53 -14.28 -19.36
N TYR A 49 -14.06 -15.28 -18.62
CA TYR A 49 -12.62 -15.40 -18.27
C TYR A 49 -11.79 -15.79 -19.48
N ILE A 50 -12.33 -16.66 -20.35
CA ILE A 50 -11.67 -17.06 -21.60
C ILE A 50 -11.57 -15.85 -22.53
N ASP A 51 -12.69 -15.14 -22.75
CA ASP A 51 -12.76 -13.98 -23.62
C ASP A 51 -11.87 -12.82 -23.13
N ALA A 52 -11.71 -12.69 -21.81
CA ALA A 52 -10.81 -11.69 -21.20
C ALA A 52 -9.33 -12.12 -21.22
N GLY A 53 -8.98 -13.26 -21.81
CA GLY A 53 -7.61 -13.74 -21.87
C GLY A 53 -7.02 -14.13 -20.50
N PHE A 54 -7.87 -14.42 -19.49
CA PHE A 54 -7.40 -14.71 -18.13
C PHE A 54 -6.35 -15.82 -18.08
N TYR A 55 -6.54 -16.85 -18.93
CA TYR A 55 -5.66 -18.01 -18.96
C TYR A 55 -4.35 -17.77 -19.73
N ASN A 56 -4.27 -16.75 -20.58
CA ASN A 56 -3.07 -16.41 -21.32
C ASN A 56 -1.91 -16.05 -20.38
N ARG A 57 -2.23 -15.48 -19.22
CA ARG A 57 -1.25 -15.19 -18.15
C ARG A 57 -0.70 -16.45 -17.49
N VAL A 58 -1.51 -17.49 -17.41
CA VAL A 58 -1.11 -18.76 -16.79
C VAL A 58 -0.24 -19.57 -17.74
N THR A 59 -0.52 -19.51 -19.05
CA THR A 59 0.27 -20.19 -20.10
C THR A 59 1.54 -19.44 -20.48
N GLY A 60 1.71 -18.19 -20.02
CA GLY A 60 2.86 -17.37 -20.35
C GLY A 60 2.81 -16.80 -21.78
N GLU A 61 1.68 -16.89 -22.47
CA GLU A 61 1.49 -16.36 -23.82
C GLU A 61 1.33 -14.84 -23.82
N GLU A 62 0.83 -14.27 -22.71
CA GLU A 62 0.72 -12.84 -22.55
C GLU A 62 1.98 -12.28 -21.89
N LYS A 63 2.78 -11.53 -22.63
CA LYS A 63 3.83 -10.70 -22.04
C LYS A 63 3.13 -9.60 -21.25
N THR A 64 3.05 -9.78 -19.93
CA THR A 64 2.72 -8.67 -19.05
C THR A 64 3.76 -7.58 -19.31
N GLU A 65 3.36 -6.37 -19.65
CA GLU A 65 4.30 -5.24 -19.68
C GLU A 65 4.83 -5.05 -18.25
N THR A 66 5.99 -5.59 -17.99
CA THR A 66 6.59 -5.53 -16.65
C THR A 66 7.45 -4.27 -16.47
N HIS A 67 7.70 -3.54 -17.55
CA HIS A 67 8.67 -2.45 -17.63
C HIS A 67 10.10 -2.89 -17.23
N ASP A 68 10.35 -4.20 -17.12
CA ASP A 68 11.63 -4.71 -16.63
C ASP A 68 12.77 -4.43 -17.58
N GLU A 69 12.51 -4.49 -18.90
CA GLU A 69 13.53 -4.18 -19.91
C GLU A 69 14.00 -2.72 -19.80
N GLU A 70 13.07 -1.77 -19.61
CA GLU A 70 13.40 -0.37 -19.40
C GLU A 70 14.19 -0.17 -18.10
N LEU A 71 13.74 -0.77 -17.02
CA LEU A 71 14.42 -0.67 -15.72
C LEU A 71 15.84 -1.27 -15.79
N ILE A 72 16.02 -2.40 -16.45
CA ILE A 72 17.33 -3.02 -16.65
C ILE A 72 18.23 -2.10 -17.48
N ALA A 73 17.71 -1.49 -18.53
CA ALA A 73 18.48 -0.55 -19.36
C ALA A 73 18.94 0.67 -18.56
N LEU A 74 18.05 1.27 -17.73
CA LEU A 74 18.39 2.39 -16.86
C LEU A 74 19.46 2.01 -15.83
N TYR A 75 19.35 0.84 -15.23
CA TYR A 75 20.34 0.34 -14.28
C TYR A 75 21.71 0.11 -14.94
N ASN A 76 21.74 -0.50 -16.12
CA ASN A 76 22.98 -0.80 -16.86
C ASN A 76 23.68 0.48 -17.34
N THR A 77 22.93 1.50 -17.74
CA THR A 77 23.46 2.82 -18.11
C THR A 77 23.83 3.69 -16.90
N LYS A 78 23.67 3.16 -15.66
CA LYS A 78 23.95 3.86 -14.41
C LYS A 78 23.10 5.14 -14.19
N ASN A 79 21.94 5.24 -14.87
CA ASN A 79 20.99 6.30 -14.61
C ASN A 79 20.13 5.95 -13.37
N ILE A 80 20.80 5.86 -12.23
CA ILE A 80 20.18 5.42 -10.98
C ILE A 80 19.05 6.34 -10.52
N PRO A 81 19.14 7.69 -10.62
CA PRO A 81 18.02 8.55 -10.23
C PRO A 81 16.72 8.21 -10.99
N LEU A 82 16.78 8.14 -12.31
CA LEU A 82 15.61 7.81 -13.12
C LEU A 82 15.15 6.35 -12.92
N PHE A 83 16.08 5.42 -12.71
CA PHE A 83 15.76 4.05 -12.35
C PHE A 83 14.90 3.97 -11.08
N MET A 84 15.27 4.70 -10.00
CA MET A 84 14.52 4.73 -8.75
C MET A 84 13.14 5.36 -8.90
N GLU A 85 13.05 6.47 -9.62
CA GLU A 85 11.78 7.11 -9.97
C GLU A 85 10.84 6.13 -10.68
N LYS A 86 11.32 5.48 -11.75
CA LYS A 86 10.54 4.52 -12.52
C LYS A 86 10.18 3.27 -11.72
N CYS A 87 11.04 2.81 -10.82
CA CYS A 87 10.68 1.71 -9.91
C CYS A 87 9.45 2.05 -9.05
N VAL A 88 9.37 3.27 -8.53
CA VAL A 88 8.22 3.72 -7.74
C VAL A 88 6.98 3.89 -8.62
N GLU A 89 7.12 4.56 -9.76
CA GLU A 89 6.02 4.78 -10.71
C GLU A 89 5.39 3.47 -11.17
N TYR A 90 6.20 2.46 -11.46
CA TYR A 90 5.75 1.13 -11.89
C TYR A 90 5.36 0.19 -10.75
N GLY A 91 5.33 0.70 -9.51
CA GLY A 91 4.88 -0.06 -8.34
C GLY A 91 5.79 -1.23 -7.98
N LYS A 92 7.11 -1.12 -8.24
CA LYS A 92 8.07 -2.14 -7.83
C LYS A 92 8.27 -2.12 -6.32
N THR A 93 8.51 -3.29 -5.74
CA THR A 93 8.86 -3.40 -4.32
C THR A 93 10.28 -2.91 -4.09
N LEU A 94 10.44 -1.95 -3.18
CA LEU A 94 11.72 -1.37 -2.80
C LEU A 94 12.02 -1.65 -1.33
N ALA A 95 13.26 -2.00 -1.02
CA ALA A 95 13.75 -2.12 0.34
C ALA A 95 14.87 -1.11 0.57
N VAL A 96 14.70 -0.25 1.58
CA VAL A 96 15.72 0.73 2.00
C VAL A 96 16.33 0.26 3.30
N ALA A 97 17.59 -0.16 3.27
CA ALA A 97 18.32 -0.67 4.42
C ALA A 97 19.55 0.19 4.72
N GLY A 98 19.95 0.25 5.97
CA GLY A 98 21.11 0.99 6.45
C GLY A 98 21.13 1.08 7.97
N GLU A 99 22.25 1.52 8.55
CA GLU A 99 22.38 1.72 9.98
C GLU A 99 21.48 2.85 10.50
N THR A 100 21.34 2.94 11.81
CA THR A 100 20.64 4.07 12.46
C THR A 100 21.30 5.38 12.07
N SER A 101 20.51 6.43 11.88
CA SER A 101 20.97 7.79 11.46
C SER A 101 21.53 7.89 10.04
N THR A 102 21.23 6.94 9.15
CA THR A 102 21.63 7.01 7.72
C THR A 102 20.56 7.62 6.81
N GLU A 103 19.64 8.39 7.36
CA GLU A 103 18.58 9.13 6.64
C GLU A 103 17.66 8.26 5.75
N LYS A 104 17.45 7.00 6.11
CA LYS A 104 16.56 6.08 5.38
C LYS A 104 15.17 6.65 5.19
N THR A 105 14.58 7.16 6.26
CA THR A 105 13.23 7.73 6.25
C THR A 105 13.17 8.99 5.37
N THR A 106 14.20 9.83 5.40
CA THR A 106 14.30 11.02 4.54
C THR A 106 14.32 10.64 3.06
N TYR A 107 15.13 9.64 2.72
CA TYR A 107 15.21 9.13 1.36
C TYR A 107 13.88 8.50 0.90
N MET A 108 13.25 7.69 1.76
CA MET A 108 11.95 7.10 1.48
C MET A 108 10.86 8.15 1.26
N LYS A 109 10.84 9.22 2.06
CA LYS A 109 9.91 10.35 1.88
C LYS A 109 10.06 11.02 0.52
N MET A 110 11.29 11.15 0.04
CA MET A 110 11.54 11.66 -1.31
C MET A 110 10.96 10.73 -2.38
N LEU A 111 11.17 9.41 -2.25
CA LEU A 111 10.64 8.43 -3.19
C LEU A 111 9.12 8.40 -3.22
N ILE A 112 8.43 8.61 -2.12
CA ILE A 112 6.96 8.70 -2.04
C ILE A 112 6.41 9.76 -2.99
N GLY A 113 7.16 10.83 -3.26
CA GLY A 113 6.77 11.87 -4.20
C GLY A 113 6.55 11.39 -5.63
N TYR A 114 7.13 10.26 -6.02
CA TYR A 114 6.96 9.66 -7.34
C TYR A 114 5.78 8.67 -7.44
N ILE A 115 5.11 8.37 -6.34
CA ILE A 115 3.89 7.54 -6.38
C ILE A 115 2.80 8.31 -7.15
N PRO A 116 2.11 7.68 -8.13
CA PRO A 116 1.03 8.33 -8.85
C PRO A 116 -0.07 8.85 -7.91
N VAL A 117 -0.42 10.14 -8.02
CA VAL A 117 -1.30 10.85 -7.08
C VAL A 117 -2.74 10.33 -7.01
N HIS A 118 -3.17 9.54 -7.99
CA HIS A 118 -4.49 8.92 -8.00
C HIS A 118 -4.57 7.64 -7.16
N LEU A 119 -3.43 7.12 -6.73
CA LEU A 119 -3.37 5.91 -5.91
C LEU A 119 -3.69 6.23 -4.44
N ARG A 120 -4.31 5.26 -3.77
CA ARG A 120 -4.44 5.28 -2.31
C ARG A 120 -3.18 4.73 -1.67
N ILE A 121 -2.62 5.49 -0.73
CA ILE A 121 -1.42 5.11 0.00
C ILE A 121 -1.81 4.72 1.43
N SER A 122 -1.24 3.63 1.92
CA SER A 122 -1.32 3.25 3.33
C SER A 122 0.08 3.10 3.87
N THR A 123 0.37 3.76 4.98
CA THR A 123 1.60 3.52 5.73
C THR A 123 1.35 2.58 6.89
N ILE A 124 2.38 1.90 7.35
CA ILE A 124 2.38 1.11 8.58
C ILE A 124 3.63 1.53 9.35
N GLU A 125 3.44 2.20 10.46
CA GLU A 125 4.49 2.89 11.20
C GLU A 125 4.38 2.55 12.70
N ASP A 126 5.49 2.52 13.40
CA ASP A 126 5.54 2.49 14.87
C ASP A 126 5.34 3.89 15.44
N ASN A 127 5.90 4.90 14.77
CA ASN A 127 5.76 6.32 15.08
C ASN A 127 5.40 7.10 13.82
N PRO A 128 4.60 8.17 13.92
CA PRO A 128 4.18 8.97 12.77
C PRO A 128 5.35 9.79 12.24
N GLU A 129 6.05 9.28 11.25
CA GLU A 129 7.18 9.97 10.60
C GLU A 129 6.87 10.44 9.18
N ILE A 130 6.02 9.72 8.45
CA ILE A 130 5.74 10.01 7.04
C ILE A 130 4.73 11.15 6.94
N THR A 131 4.99 12.08 5.99
CA THR A 131 4.10 13.19 5.69
C THR A 131 3.85 13.23 4.19
N PHE A 132 2.58 13.35 3.80
CA PHE A 132 2.16 13.48 2.41
C PHE A 132 1.90 14.95 2.06
N PHE A 133 2.53 15.45 0.99
CA PHE A 133 2.38 16.84 0.55
C PHE A 133 1.42 16.97 -0.64
N ILE A 134 1.41 16.00 -1.53
CA ILE A 134 0.64 16.04 -2.79
C ILE A 134 -0.46 14.98 -2.86
N HIS A 135 -0.33 13.89 -2.11
CA HIS A 135 -1.30 12.80 -2.09
C HIS A 135 -2.42 13.14 -1.11
N LYS A 136 -3.66 13.07 -1.59
CA LYS A 136 -4.86 13.37 -0.77
C LYS A 136 -5.56 12.13 -0.24
N ASN A 137 -5.31 10.96 -0.86
CA ASN A 137 -5.95 9.71 -0.49
C ASN A 137 -4.94 8.80 0.20
N TYR A 138 -4.79 8.99 1.49
CA TYR A 138 -3.87 8.19 2.30
C TYR A 138 -4.47 7.83 3.65
N VAL A 139 -3.84 6.90 4.35
CA VAL A 139 -4.10 6.55 5.75
C VAL A 139 -2.80 6.14 6.42
N HIS A 140 -2.55 6.67 7.62
CA HIS A 140 -1.50 6.22 8.51
C HIS A 140 -2.04 5.17 9.45
N LEU A 141 -1.43 3.99 9.44
CA LEU A 141 -1.72 2.90 10.37
C LEU A 141 -0.56 2.75 11.34
N PHE A 142 -0.88 2.61 12.61
CA PHE A 142 0.11 2.51 13.68
C PHE A 142 -0.01 1.16 14.38
N TYR A 143 1.15 0.63 14.76
CA TYR A 143 1.25 -0.53 15.64
C TYR A 143 2.02 -0.15 16.91
N PRO A 144 1.69 -0.75 18.08
CA PRO A 144 2.41 -0.47 19.31
C PRO A 144 3.85 -0.93 19.18
N SER A 145 4.80 -0.04 19.50
CA SER A 145 6.21 -0.44 19.65
C SER A 145 6.38 -1.19 20.97
N GLU A 146 7.28 -2.19 21.02
CA GLU A 146 7.55 -3.01 22.21
C GLU A 146 7.94 -2.18 23.46
N SER A 147 8.35 -0.92 23.26
CA SER A 147 8.70 -0.01 24.36
C SER A 147 7.48 0.59 25.08
N SER A 148 6.26 0.40 24.59
CA SER A 148 5.05 0.96 25.21
C SER A 148 4.39 0.03 26.23
N ASP A 149 4.76 -1.24 26.28
CA ASP A 149 4.14 -2.24 27.17
C ASP A 149 4.77 -2.31 28.57
N GLU A 150 5.87 -1.59 28.86
CA GLU A 150 6.52 -1.62 30.19
C GLU A 150 6.06 -0.53 31.18
N LYS A 151 4.95 0.18 30.88
CA LYS A 151 4.36 1.14 31.82
C LYS A 151 2.87 0.88 31.99
N GLY A 152 2.55 -0.20 32.64
CA GLY A 152 1.26 -0.52 33.18
C GLY A 152 1.37 -0.82 34.65
#